data_aeb40c033ddd8ad7f51636b220101e50
#
_entry.id   aeb40c033ddd8ad7f51636b220101e50
#
_cell.length_a   1.000
_cell.length_b   1.000
_cell.length_c   1.000
_cell.angle_alpha   90.00
_cell.angle_beta   90.00
_cell.angle_gamma   90.00
#
_symmetry.space_group_name_H-M   'P 1'
#
loop_
_entity.id
_entity.type
_entity.pdbx_description
1 polymer ?
#
loop_
_entity_poly.entity_id
_entity_poly.type
_entity_poly.pdbx_seq_one_letter_code
_entity_poly.pdbx_strand_id
1 'polypeptide(L)'
;MREVNHPSYQIWSYATLREDFNSNVQDNNLSLKPCAYLHNYEPDDVITNSFYSNYTEKAPVFLRSDAIKLQLFIKKFVKYGDKGDLLYIIEHGKIRPSKNLVDSLSSMLEGNQEFVLIDDQKLVFETALKLARESTSSNKNILIVEGGPGTGKSVIAINLLTELTKRGNVTQYVTRNSAPREVYQVKLTGK
;
A
#
# COMPACT_ATOMS: atom_id res chain seq x y z
N MET A 1 -10.31 13.05 -27.68
CA MET A 1 -10.37 11.71 -27.03
C MET A 1 -9.97 11.88 -25.57
N ARG A 2 -10.68 11.30 -24.63
CA ARG A 2 -10.32 11.37 -23.20
C ARG A 2 -9.44 10.15 -22.90
N GLU A 3 -8.25 10.36 -22.37
CA GLU A 3 -7.43 9.25 -21.89
C GLU A 3 -8.14 8.56 -20.73
N VAL A 4 -8.19 7.24 -20.78
CA VAL A 4 -8.74 6.39 -19.71
C VAL A 4 -7.71 5.34 -19.33
N ASN A 5 -7.72 4.92 -18.07
CA ASN A 5 -6.83 3.87 -17.62
C ASN A 5 -7.14 2.54 -18.30
N HIS A 6 -6.10 1.75 -18.56
CA HIS A 6 -6.26 0.39 -19.07
C HIS A 6 -7.13 -0.46 -18.10
N PRO A 7 -8.11 -1.25 -18.58
CA PRO A 7 -9.02 -2.00 -17.72
C PRO A 7 -8.32 -2.93 -16.72
N SER A 8 -7.25 -3.62 -17.12
CA SER A 8 -6.44 -4.45 -16.21
C SER A 8 -5.82 -3.63 -15.09
N TYR A 9 -5.26 -2.46 -15.41
CA TYR A 9 -4.68 -1.56 -14.40
C TYR A 9 -5.76 -1.11 -13.41
N GLN A 10 -6.91 -0.70 -13.91
CA GLN A 10 -8.00 -0.21 -13.08
C GLN A 10 -8.49 -1.29 -12.10
N ILE A 11 -8.81 -2.49 -12.59
CA ILE A 11 -9.32 -3.54 -11.72
C ILE A 11 -8.26 -4.10 -10.77
N TRP A 12 -6.99 -4.19 -11.23
CA TRP A 12 -5.88 -4.56 -10.38
C TRP A 12 -5.67 -3.54 -9.25
N SER A 13 -5.75 -2.24 -9.53
CA SER A 13 -5.62 -1.20 -8.51
C SER A 13 -6.72 -1.30 -7.45
N TYR A 14 -7.95 -1.64 -7.84
CA TYR A 14 -9.05 -1.87 -6.88
C TYR A 14 -8.82 -3.10 -6.01
N ALA A 15 -8.33 -4.19 -6.60
CA ALA A 15 -8.00 -5.40 -5.84
C ALA A 15 -6.88 -5.12 -4.83
N THR A 16 -5.78 -4.49 -5.27
CA THR A 16 -4.66 -4.11 -4.40
C THR A 16 -5.11 -3.19 -3.26
N LEU A 17 -5.98 -2.21 -3.56
CA LEU A 17 -6.54 -1.34 -2.54
C LEU A 17 -7.31 -2.14 -1.46
N ARG A 18 -8.07 -3.16 -1.86
CA ARG A 18 -8.80 -4.02 -0.92
C ARG A 18 -7.86 -4.91 -0.12
N GLU A 19 -6.87 -5.52 -0.76
CA GLU A 19 -5.86 -6.35 -0.08
C GLU A 19 -5.03 -5.53 0.91
N ASP A 20 -4.65 -4.31 0.55
CA ASP A 20 -3.78 -3.46 1.37
C ASP A 20 -4.50 -2.78 2.54
N PHE A 21 -5.78 -2.44 2.40
CA PHE A 21 -6.45 -1.57 3.37
C PHE A 21 -7.69 -2.17 4.03
N ASN A 22 -8.21 -3.30 3.58
CA ASN A 22 -9.41 -3.90 4.18
C ASN A 22 -9.04 -4.90 5.28
N SER A 23 -9.48 -4.62 6.51
CA SER A 23 -9.16 -5.47 7.68
C SER A 23 -9.57 -6.93 7.49
N ASN A 24 -10.78 -7.16 6.97
CA ASN A 24 -11.29 -8.52 6.86
C ASN A 24 -10.60 -9.32 5.75
N VAL A 25 -10.16 -8.64 4.67
CA VAL A 25 -9.35 -9.27 3.61
C VAL A 25 -7.99 -9.69 4.18
N GLN A 26 -7.36 -8.83 4.99
CA GLN A 26 -6.07 -9.12 5.63
C GLN A 26 -6.19 -10.24 6.68
N ASP A 27 -7.15 -10.14 7.59
CA ASP A 27 -7.32 -11.08 8.71
C ASP A 27 -7.67 -12.51 8.24
N ASN A 28 -8.43 -12.61 7.16
CA ASN A 28 -8.83 -13.89 6.58
C ASN A 28 -7.87 -14.37 5.45
N ASN A 29 -6.78 -13.64 5.19
CA ASN A 29 -5.82 -13.93 4.11
C ASN A 29 -6.50 -14.17 2.76
N LEU A 30 -7.50 -13.36 2.42
CA LEU A 30 -8.24 -13.49 1.18
C LEU A 30 -7.39 -13.04 0.00
N SER A 31 -7.21 -13.93 -0.97
CA SER A 31 -6.49 -13.64 -2.20
C SER A 31 -7.48 -13.25 -3.30
N LEU A 32 -7.46 -12.00 -3.72
CA LEU A 32 -8.32 -11.50 -4.78
C LEU A 32 -7.79 -11.91 -6.15
N LYS A 33 -8.71 -12.23 -7.06
CA LYS A 33 -8.39 -12.63 -8.45
C LYS A 33 -9.09 -11.67 -9.41
N PRO A 34 -8.53 -10.46 -9.60
CA PRO A 34 -9.15 -9.46 -10.45
C PRO A 34 -9.15 -9.89 -11.90
N CYS A 35 -10.20 -9.56 -12.61
CA CYS A 35 -10.29 -9.66 -14.07
C CYS A 35 -11.26 -8.62 -14.61
N ALA A 36 -11.14 -8.24 -15.87
CA ALA A 36 -12.05 -7.33 -16.54
C ALA A 36 -12.76 -8.06 -17.70
N TYR A 37 -14.07 -7.84 -17.87
CA TYR A 37 -14.82 -8.34 -19.01
C TYR A 37 -15.44 -7.19 -19.80
N LEU A 38 -14.92 -6.99 -20.99
CA LEU A 38 -15.37 -5.96 -21.92
C LEU A 38 -16.34 -6.57 -22.92
N HIS A 39 -17.59 -6.81 -22.50
CA HIS A 39 -18.60 -7.59 -23.22
C HIS A 39 -18.99 -7.01 -24.59
N ASN A 40 -18.80 -5.72 -24.82
CA ASN A 40 -19.09 -5.03 -26.07
C ASN A 40 -17.85 -4.69 -26.90
N TYR A 41 -16.65 -5.06 -26.41
CA TYR A 41 -15.41 -4.71 -27.08
C TYR A 41 -15.01 -5.81 -28.05
N GLU A 42 -14.84 -5.45 -29.30
CA GLU A 42 -14.34 -6.37 -30.32
C GLU A 42 -12.80 -6.46 -30.22
N PRO A 43 -12.23 -7.64 -30.50
CA PRO A 43 -10.78 -7.81 -30.43
C PRO A 43 -10.05 -6.82 -31.34
N ASP A 44 -9.13 -6.07 -30.76
CA ASP A 44 -8.14 -5.26 -31.43
C ASP A 44 -6.76 -5.47 -30.78
N ASP A 45 -5.72 -4.99 -31.44
CA ASP A 45 -4.35 -5.11 -30.93
C ASP A 45 -4.00 -4.04 -29.88
N VAL A 46 -4.95 -3.19 -29.50
CA VAL A 46 -4.69 -2.08 -28.57
C VAL A 46 -4.75 -2.57 -27.13
N ILE A 47 -5.89 -3.11 -26.69
CA ILE A 47 -6.08 -3.57 -25.29
C ILE A 47 -5.24 -4.79 -24.97
N THR A 48 -5.01 -5.66 -25.94
CA THR A 48 -4.23 -6.90 -25.76
C THR A 48 -2.74 -6.73 -26.07
N ASN A 49 -2.29 -5.50 -26.36
CA ASN A 49 -0.91 -5.22 -26.70
C ASN A 49 0.06 -5.64 -25.57
N SER A 50 1.21 -6.18 -25.95
CA SER A 50 2.26 -6.62 -25.03
C SER A 50 2.80 -5.49 -24.14
N PHE A 51 2.63 -4.24 -24.53
CA PHE A 51 2.93 -3.07 -23.70
C PHE A 51 2.22 -3.12 -22.34
N TYR A 52 1.04 -3.72 -22.29
CA TYR A 52 0.25 -3.86 -21.07
C TYR A 52 0.44 -5.19 -20.33
N SER A 53 1.39 -6.05 -20.73
CA SER A 53 1.62 -7.38 -20.14
C SER A 53 1.74 -7.35 -18.62
N ASN A 54 2.47 -6.38 -18.07
CA ASN A 54 2.62 -6.21 -16.61
C ASN A 54 1.29 -6.07 -15.85
N TYR A 55 0.23 -5.60 -16.50
CA TYR A 55 -1.09 -5.46 -15.92
C TYR A 55 -2.01 -6.62 -16.28
N THR A 56 -1.96 -7.09 -17.52
CA THR A 56 -2.82 -8.18 -18.00
C THR A 56 -2.47 -9.53 -17.37
N GLU A 57 -1.22 -9.74 -16.96
CA GLU A 57 -0.80 -10.92 -16.19
C GLU A 57 -1.40 -10.92 -14.77
N LYS A 58 -1.54 -9.75 -14.13
CA LYS A 58 -2.11 -9.59 -12.80
C LYS A 58 -3.63 -9.60 -12.82
N ALA A 59 -4.23 -9.02 -13.85
CA ALA A 59 -5.67 -8.89 -14.02
C ALA A 59 -6.02 -9.10 -15.50
N PRO A 60 -6.32 -10.33 -15.94
CA PRO A 60 -6.62 -10.61 -17.32
C PRO A 60 -7.86 -9.86 -17.80
N VAL A 61 -7.82 -9.45 -19.08
CA VAL A 61 -8.97 -8.87 -19.80
C VAL A 61 -9.58 -9.94 -20.68
N PHE A 62 -10.89 -10.03 -20.61
CA PHE A 62 -11.72 -10.85 -21.49
C PHE A 62 -12.56 -9.94 -22.37
N LEU A 63 -12.60 -10.21 -23.67
CA LEU A 63 -13.33 -9.44 -24.65
C LEU A 63 -14.66 -10.14 -24.97
N ARG A 64 -15.47 -9.54 -25.85
CA ARG A 64 -16.79 -10.05 -26.25
C ARG A 64 -16.77 -11.54 -26.64
N SER A 65 -15.78 -11.97 -27.41
CA SER A 65 -15.63 -13.35 -27.86
C SER A 65 -15.11 -14.32 -26.78
N ASP A 66 -14.66 -13.81 -25.61
CA ASP A 66 -13.94 -14.59 -24.59
C ASP A 66 -14.82 -15.10 -23.45
N ALA A 67 -16.17 -15.11 -23.62
CA ALA A 67 -17.09 -15.55 -22.57
C ALA A 67 -16.75 -16.94 -21.99
N ILE A 68 -16.34 -17.89 -22.84
CA ILE A 68 -15.93 -19.24 -22.42
C ILE A 68 -14.61 -19.17 -21.61
N LYS A 69 -13.67 -18.37 -22.04
CA LYS A 69 -12.39 -18.20 -21.31
C LYS A 69 -12.63 -17.57 -19.94
N LEU A 70 -13.50 -16.57 -19.85
CA LEU A 70 -13.93 -15.98 -18.59
C LEU A 70 -14.57 -17.01 -17.66
N GLN A 71 -15.48 -17.86 -18.20
CA GLN A 71 -16.10 -18.94 -17.43
C GLN A 71 -15.05 -19.91 -16.88
N LEU A 72 -14.06 -20.29 -17.68
CA LEU A 72 -12.97 -21.18 -17.26
C LEU A 72 -12.10 -20.50 -16.19
N PHE A 73 -11.82 -19.21 -16.34
CA PHE A 73 -11.10 -18.43 -15.34
C PHE A 73 -11.83 -18.42 -13.99
N ILE A 74 -13.14 -18.14 -13.99
CA ILE A 74 -13.95 -18.15 -12.77
C ILE A 74 -13.95 -19.56 -12.14
N LYS A 75 -14.19 -20.60 -12.91
CA LYS A 75 -14.22 -22.00 -12.43
C LYS A 75 -12.87 -22.47 -11.86
N LYS A 76 -11.76 -21.88 -12.28
CA LYS A 76 -10.44 -22.16 -11.72
C LYS A 76 -10.35 -21.83 -10.23
N PHE A 77 -11.02 -20.76 -9.79
CA PHE A 77 -10.94 -20.25 -8.42
C PHE A 77 -12.22 -20.52 -7.62
N VAL A 78 -13.38 -20.50 -8.28
CA VAL A 78 -14.70 -20.69 -7.65
C VAL A 78 -15.23 -22.05 -8.03
N LYS A 79 -15.10 -23.03 -7.14
CA LYS A 79 -15.55 -24.41 -7.33
C LYS A 79 -16.95 -24.67 -6.75
N TYR A 80 -17.28 -23.98 -5.69
CA TYR A 80 -18.53 -24.12 -4.95
C TYR A 80 -19.08 -22.73 -4.64
N GLY A 81 -20.40 -22.65 -4.37
CA GLY A 81 -21.05 -21.43 -3.93
C GLY A 81 -20.56 -21.01 -2.54
N ASP A 82 -20.60 -19.72 -2.27
CA ASP A 82 -20.30 -19.18 -0.96
C ASP A 82 -21.35 -19.63 0.07
N LYS A 83 -20.87 -20.11 1.21
CA LYS A 83 -21.69 -20.51 2.36
C LYS A 83 -21.52 -19.57 3.56
N GLY A 84 -20.68 -18.56 3.45
CA GLY A 84 -20.17 -17.84 4.59
C GLY A 84 -20.27 -16.32 4.50
N ASP A 85 -21.15 -15.77 3.66
CA ASP A 85 -21.31 -14.31 3.56
C ASP A 85 -20.01 -13.56 3.24
N LEU A 86 -19.13 -14.14 2.42
CA LEU A 86 -17.79 -13.60 2.12
C LEU A 86 -17.85 -12.16 1.59
N LEU A 87 -18.82 -11.88 0.71
CA LEU A 87 -19.02 -10.54 0.18
C LEU A 87 -19.37 -9.55 1.30
N TYR A 88 -20.25 -9.94 2.20
CA TYR A 88 -20.65 -9.15 3.36
C TYR A 88 -19.46 -8.89 4.30
N ILE A 89 -18.64 -9.91 4.55
CA ILE A 89 -17.40 -9.80 5.34
C ILE A 89 -16.46 -8.78 4.73
N ILE A 90 -16.24 -8.83 3.41
CA ILE A 90 -15.36 -7.88 2.71
C ILE A 90 -15.94 -6.47 2.76
N GLU A 91 -17.24 -6.31 2.53
CA GLU A 91 -17.92 -5.01 2.51
C GLU A 91 -17.85 -4.30 3.87
N HIS A 92 -17.98 -5.06 4.96
CA HIS A 92 -17.93 -4.54 6.33
C HIS A 92 -16.53 -4.48 6.92
N GLY A 93 -15.50 -4.79 6.14
CA GLY A 93 -14.10 -4.63 6.57
C GLY A 93 -13.75 -3.18 6.85
N LYS A 94 -13.20 -2.90 8.02
CA LYS A 94 -12.70 -1.58 8.39
C LYS A 94 -11.48 -1.22 7.54
N ILE A 95 -11.27 0.07 7.31
CA ILE A 95 -10.06 0.55 6.66
C ILE A 95 -8.92 0.48 7.68
N ARG A 96 -7.88 -0.27 7.34
CA ARG A 96 -6.62 -0.35 8.10
C ARG A 96 -5.48 0.30 7.29
N PRO A 97 -4.37 0.66 7.95
CA PRO A 97 -3.16 1.04 7.25
C PRO A 97 -2.67 -0.05 6.29
N SER A 98 -1.99 0.36 5.24
CA SER A 98 -1.42 -0.57 4.26
C SER A 98 -0.59 -1.66 4.94
N LYS A 99 -0.87 -2.91 4.61
CA LYS A 99 -0.09 -4.07 5.09
C LYS A 99 1.39 -3.90 4.75
N ASN A 100 1.69 -3.47 3.53
CA ASN A 100 3.06 -3.22 3.08
C ASN A 100 3.78 -2.19 3.95
N LEU A 101 3.10 -1.10 4.34
CA LEU A 101 3.69 -0.10 5.24
C LEU A 101 4.00 -0.70 6.63
N VAL A 102 3.10 -1.53 7.14
CA VAL A 102 3.29 -2.20 8.44
C VAL A 102 4.47 -3.17 8.41
N ASP A 103 4.55 -3.99 7.36
CA ASP A 103 5.62 -4.97 7.19
C ASP A 103 6.97 -4.26 6.99
N SER A 104 7.02 -3.20 6.19
CA SER A 104 8.21 -2.36 6.00
C SER A 104 8.69 -1.71 7.29
N LEU A 105 7.77 -1.23 8.14
CA LEU A 105 8.13 -0.67 9.44
C LEU A 105 8.73 -1.71 10.38
N SER A 106 8.15 -2.92 10.40
CA SER A 106 8.67 -4.01 11.21
C SER A 106 10.09 -4.38 10.77
N SER A 107 10.30 -4.53 9.46
CA SER A 107 11.60 -4.81 8.86
C SER A 107 12.63 -3.73 9.16
N MET A 108 12.25 -2.45 9.12
CA MET A 108 13.13 -1.34 9.50
C MET A 108 13.52 -1.35 10.97
N LEU A 109 12.62 -1.74 11.86
CA LEU A 109 12.92 -1.88 13.29
C LEU A 109 13.89 -3.03 13.56
N GLU A 110 13.81 -4.09 12.76
CA GLU A 110 14.75 -5.23 12.79
C GLU A 110 16.12 -4.91 12.19
N GLY A 111 16.28 -3.73 11.58
CA GLY A 111 17.56 -3.25 11.06
C GLY A 111 17.68 -3.28 9.54
N ASN A 112 16.68 -3.74 8.82
CA ASN A 112 16.67 -3.75 7.37
C ASN A 112 16.38 -2.35 6.81
N GLN A 113 17.05 -1.97 5.72
CA GLN A 113 16.75 -0.72 4.99
C GLN A 113 15.67 -0.98 3.95
N GLU A 114 14.42 -0.77 4.31
CA GLU A 114 13.26 -0.97 3.41
C GLU A 114 13.03 0.23 2.48
N PHE A 115 13.33 1.45 2.96
CA PHE A 115 13.14 2.67 2.19
C PHE A 115 14.46 3.36 1.95
N VAL A 116 14.87 3.43 0.69
CA VAL A 116 15.99 4.26 0.28
C VAL A 116 15.49 5.69 0.15
N LEU A 117 16.02 6.57 0.99
CA LEU A 117 15.73 8.00 0.90
C LEU A 117 16.37 8.57 -0.35
N ILE A 118 15.60 9.26 -1.16
CA ILE A 118 16.11 10.01 -2.32
C ILE A 118 16.72 11.34 -1.88
N ASP A 119 17.47 12.00 -2.75
CA ASP A 119 18.36 13.13 -2.45
C ASP A 119 17.81 14.16 -1.44
N ASP A 120 16.68 14.79 -1.75
CA ASP A 120 16.06 15.79 -0.86
C ASP A 120 15.58 15.17 0.46
N GLN A 121 15.05 13.96 0.42
CA GLN A 121 14.61 13.24 1.61
C GLN A 121 15.80 12.91 2.52
N LYS A 122 16.92 12.52 1.94
CA LYS A 122 18.15 12.23 2.67
C LYS A 122 18.72 13.49 3.33
N LEU A 123 18.70 14.62 2.62
CA LEU A 123 19.15 15.90 3.17
C LEU A 123 18.30 16.31 4.39
N VAL A 124 16.98 16.20 4.30
CA VAL A 124 16.07 16.48 5.41
C VAL A 124 16.32 15.54 6.58
N PHE A 125 16.51 14.26 6.32
CA PHE A 125 16.78 13.23 7.33
C PHE A 125 18.09 13.52 8.09
N GLU A 126 19.18 13.78 7.37
CA GLU A 126 20.47 14.09 7.97
C GLU A 126 20.45 15.40 8.77
N THR A 127 19.74 16.42 8.25
CA THR A 127 19.55 17.71 8.95
C THR A 127 18.80 17.50 10.27
N ALA A 128 17.73 16.72 10.25
CA ALA A 128 16.94 16.41 11.45
C ALA A 128 17.77 15.65 12.49
N LEU A 129 18.58 14.68 12.07
CA LEU A 129 19.49 13.95 12.96
C LEU A 129 20.56 14.85 13.57
N LYS A 130 21.10 15.78 12.80
CA LYS A 130 22.06 16.79 13.31
C LYS A 130 21.42 17.65 14.37
N LEU A 131 20.25 18.24 14.08
CA LEU A 131 19.51 19.08 15.02
C LEU A 131 19.11 18.33 16.30
N ALA A 132 18.74 17.06 16.18
CA ALA A 132 18.42 16.23 17.34
C ALA A 132 19.65 16.03 18.26
N ARG A 133 20.85 15.87 17.70
CA ARG A 133 22.09 15.75 18.47
C ARG A 133 22.49 17.06 19.15
N GLU A 134 22.23 18.19 18.49
CA GLU A 134 22.58 19.54 19.00
C GLU A 134 21.56 20.08 20.00
N SER A 135 20.39 19.43 20.10
CA SER A 135 19.32 19.82 21.03
C SER A 135 19.67 19.46 22.47
N THR A 136 19.48 20.41 23.36
CA THR A 136 19.61 20.26 24.81
C THR A 136 18.35 20.73 25.54
N SER A 137 18.28 20.52 26.84
CA SER A 137 17.14 21.04 27.66
C SER A 137 16.98 22.56 27.57
N SER A 138 18.11 23.28 27.38
CA SER A 138 18.16 24.74 27.26
C SER A 138 18.11 25.24 25.81
N ASN A 139 18.45 24.43 24.84
CA ASN A 139 18.45 24.78 23.42
C ASN A 139 17.61 23.79 22.61
N LYS A 140 16.40 24.18 22.29
CA LYS A 140 15.43 23.35 21.51
C LYS A 140 15.43 23.77 20.06
N ASN A 141 15.52 22.79 19.16
CA ASN A 141 15.46 23.00 17.73
C ASN A 141 14.09 22.63 17.17
N ILE A 142 13.63 23.36 16.18
CA ILE A 142 12.40 23.06 15.42
C ILE A 142 12.78 22.96 13.95
N LEU A 143 12.42 21.85 13.31
CA LEU A 143 12.57 21.66 11.88
C LEU A 143 11.17 21.56 11.24
N ILE A 144 10.88 22.45 10.31
CA ILE A 144 9.65 22.43 9.52
C ILE A 144 9.99 21.86 8.16
N VAL A 145 9.28 20.78 7.78
CA VAL A 145 9.46 20.12 6.48
C VAL A 145 8.17 20.27 5.68
N GLU A 146 8.25 21.04 4.60
CA GLU A 146 7.14 21.28 3.70
C GLU A 146 7.27 20.41 2.43
N GLY A 147 6.14 20.01 1.88
CA GLY A 147 6.11 19.23 0.64
C GLY A 147 4.69 18.82 0.28
N GLY A 148 4.42 18.63 -1.01
CA GLY A 148 3.13 18.20 -1.55
C GLY A 148 2.72 16.79 -1.09
N PRO A 149 1.51 16.33 -1.46
CA PRO A 149 1.11 14.95 -1.28
C PRO A 149 2.07 13.98 -2.02
N GLY A 150 2.38 12.83 -1.42
CA GLY A 150 3.23 11.82 -2.04
C GLY A 150 4.74 12.09 -2.05
N THR A 151 5.24 13.20 -1.51
CA THR A 151 6.68 13.54 -1.47
C THR A 151 7.49 12.77 -0.43
N GLY A 152 6.89 11.81 0.28
CA GLY A 152 7.59 10.95 1.22
C GLY A 152 7.81 11.51 2.62
N LYS A 153 7.11 12.58 3.04
CA LYS A 153 7.23 13.16 4.40
C LYS A 153 7.05 12.12 5.51
N SER A 154 6.07 11.23 5.37
CA SER A 154 5.83 10.15 6.32
C SER A 154 6.97 9.14 6.34
N VAL A 155 7.58 8.87 5.19
CA VAL A 155 8.74 7.97 5.09
C VAL A 155 9.92 8.56 5.86
N ILE A 156 10.20 9.86 5.70
CA ILE A 156 11.27 10.54 6.45
C ILE A 156 10.99 10.48 7.96
N ALA A 157 9.74 10.78 8.38
CA ALA A 157 9.37 10.79 9.79
C ALA A 157 9.53 9.41 10.45
N ILE A 158 9.22 8.34 9.74
CA ILE A 158 9.36 6.96 10.22
C ILE A 158 10.84 6.57 10.30
N ASN A 159 11.64 6.89 9.29
CA ASN A 159 13.08 6.66 9.33
C ASN A 159 13.71 7.39 10.52
N LEU A 160 13.31 8.64 10.79
CA LEU A 160 13.77 9.41 11.95
C LEU A 160 13.34 8.76 13.27
N LEU A 161 12.09 8.35 13.39
CA LEU A 161 11.59 7.65 14.58
C LEU A 161 12.43 6.41 14.87
N THR A 162 12.67 5.56 13.87
CA THR A 162 13.46 4.35 14.00
C THR A 162 14.90 4.64 14.38
N GLU A 163 15.56 5.56 13.68
CA GLU A 163 16.97 5.85 13.90
C GLU A 163 17.22 6.51 15.26
N LEU A 164 16.36 7.45 15.67
CA LEU A 164 16.48 8.11 16.97
C LEU A 164 16.19 7.13 18.12
N THR A 165 15.22 6.23 17.95
CA THR A 165 14.95 5.18 18.93
C THR A 165 16.12 4.22 19.07
N LYS A 166 16.74 3.79 17.96
CA LYS A 166 17.97 2.97 17.99
C LYS A 166 19.13 3.65 18.73
N ARG A 167 19.19 4.96 18.70
CA ARG A 167 20.19 5.77 19.42
C ARG A 167 19.85 6.00 20.89
N GLY A 168 18.74 5.41 21.39
CA GLY A 168 18.30 5.56 22.77
C GLY A 168 17.56 6.86 23.08
N ASN A 169 17.18 7.64 22.05
CA ASN A 169 16.39 8.85 22.24
C ASN A 169 14.92 8.47 22.52
N VAL A 170 14.27 9.20 23.42
CA VAL A 170 12.82 9.13 23.60
C VAL A 170 12.16 9.88 22.45
N THR A 171 11.47 9.16 21.59
CA THR A 171 10.86 9.70 20.38
C THR A 171 9.36 9.46 20.34
N GLN A 172 8.63 10.40 19.79
CA GLN A 172 7.16 10.28 19.64
C GLN A 172 6.74 10.76 18.25
N TYR A 173 5.97 9.92 17.56
CA TYR A 173 5.31 10.27 16.31
C TYR A 173 3.86 10.69 16.57
N VAL A 174 3.50 11.91 16.17
CA VAL A 174 2.16 12.48 16.36
C VAL A 174 1.53 12.75 15.00
N THR A 175 0.33 12.24 14.78
CA THR A 175 -0.44 12.47 13.55
C THR A 175 -1.92 12.65 13.86
N ARG A 176 -2.61 13.44 13.03
CA ARG A 176 -4.08 13.54 13.08
C ARG A 176 -4.77 12.31 12.49
N ASN A 177 -4.09 11.57 11.60
CA ASN A 177 -4.63 10.37 11.00
C ASN A 177 -4.52 9.20 12.00
N SER A 178 -5.66 8.64 12.40
CA SER A 178 -5.73 7.51 13.35
C SER A 178 -5.09 6.23 12.79
N ALA A 179 -5.19 6.01 11.49
CA ALA A 179 -4.73 4.78 10.84
C ALA A 179 -3.23 4.49 11.06
N PRO A 180 -2.27 5.39 10.80
CA PRO A 180 -0.87 5.16 11.14
C PRO A 180 -0.61 5.01 12.63
N ARG A 181 -1.36 5.73 13.47
CA ARG A 181 -1.19 5.73 14.92
C ARG A 181 -1.41 4.36 15.55
N GLU A 182 -2.47 3.66 15.17
CA GLU A 182 -2.78 2.32 15.71
C GLU A 182 -1.72 1.30 15.31
N VAL A 183 -1.21 1.37 14.08
CA VAL A 183 -0.15 0.49 13.59
C VAL A 183 1.14 0.68 14.38
N TYR A 184 1.56 1.93 14.56
CA TYR A 184 2.78 2.23 15.31
C TYR A 184 2.65 1.84 16.78
N GLN A 185 1.49 2.01 17.36
CA GLN A 185 1.25 1.65 18.75
C GLN A 185 1.36 0.12 18.96
N VAL A 186 0.73 -0.69 18.11
CA VAL A 186 0.76 -2.16 18.20
C VAL A 186 2.15 -2.73 17.94
N LYS A 187 2.89 -2.20 16.95
CA LYS A 187 4.21 -2.72 16.55
C LYS A 187 5.36 -2.21 17.41
N LEU A 188 5.28 -0.98 17.93
CA LEU A 188 6.33 -0.41 18.77
C LEU A 188 6.21 -0.78 20.23
N THR A 189 5.02 -1.10 20.75
CA THR A 189 4.81 -1.44 22.16
C THR A 189 4.70 -2.94 22.42
N GLY A 190 4.62 -3.76 21.39
CA GLY A 190 4.52 -5.22 21.53
C GLY A 190 3.26 -5.71 22.27
N LYS A 191 2.22 -4.89 22.30
CA LYS A 191 0.93 -5.19 22.94
C LYS A 191 -0.22 -4.99 21.99
#